data_32be5e62d32ecbc86d102de22e49ee9e
#
_entry.id   32be5e62d32ecbc86d102de22e49ee9e
#
_cell.length_a   1.000
_cell.length_b   1.000
_cell.length_c   1.000
_cell.angle_alpha   90.00
_cell.angle_beta   90.00
_cell.angle_gamma   90.00
#
_symmetry.space_group_name_H-M   'P 1'
#
loop_
_entity.id
_entity.type
_entity.pdbx_description
1 polymer ?
#
loop_
_entity_poly.entity_id
_entity_poly.type
_entity_poly.pdbx_seq_one_letter_code
_entity_poly.pdbx_strand_id
1 'polypeptide(L)'
;WWPLEGAVVITDRPAVIVRDKDGRLHNPTGPAVKYRDDFTVYAWHGTRVPADLIETGWDTERILRESNAEVRRCAIERMGWDQFITVSGMQQVGVSVPDPGNGPYELALYDLPDDLSDMFEESARILLCTNGSPERDGSRHKFGLVVPGHHVDPIEAAADLYGVPAAAYRQLEVRR
;
A
#
# COMPACT_ATOMS: atom_id res chain seq x y z
N TRP A 1 20.20 -15.58 22.39
CA TRP A 1 21.21 -15.28 23.40
C TRP A 1 22.59 -15.13 22.75
N TRP A 2 23.42 -14.25 23.28
CA TRP A 2 24.75 -13.97 22.78
C TRP A 2 25.76 -14.21 23.91
N PRO A 3 26.60 -15.21 23.81
CA PRO A 3 27.66 -15.44 24.78
C PRO A 3 28.84 -14.44 24.53
N LEU A 4 29.27 -13.83 25.61
CA LEU A 4 30.43 -12.96 25.66
C LEU A 4 31.45 -13.55 26.66
N GLU A 5 32.69 -13.09 26.66
CA GLU A 5 33.66 -13.48 27.67
C GLU A 5 33.22 -12.95 29.05
N GLY A 6 32.91 -13.87 29.97
CA GLY A 6 32.46 -13.54 31.32
C GLY A 6 31.02 -13.07 31.45
N ALA A 7 30.20 -13.06 30.36
CA ALA A 7 28.81 -12.64 30.38
C ALA A 7 27.99 -13.32 29.29
N VAL A 8 26.65 -13.29 29.45
CA VAL A 8 25.72 -13.70 28.41
C VAL A 8 24.59 -12.68 28.30
N VAL A 9 24.27 -12.26 27.10
CA VAL A 9 23.07 -11.44 26.85
C VAL A 9 21.94 -12.37 26.44
N ILE A 10 20.84 -12.33 27.20
CA ILE A 10 19.63 -13.11 26.95
C ILE A 10 18.48 -12.15 26.74
N THR A 11 17.74 -12.35 25.66
CA THR A 11 16.46 -11.66 25.43
C THR A 11 15.30 -12.56 25.85
N ASP A 12 14.31 -12.00 26.48
CA ASP A 12 13.06 -12.71 26.76
C ASP A 12 12.31 -12.99 25.43
N ARG A 13 11.41 -13.95 25.47
CA ARG A 13 10.52 -14.21 24.34
C ARG A 13 9.35 -13.22 24.37
N PRO A 14 8.90 -12.74 23.21
CA PRO A 14 7.68 -11.93 23.17
C PRO A 14 6.51 -12.66 23.83
N ALA A 15 5.73 -11.91 24.62
CA ALA A 15 4.48 -12.40 25.19
C ALA A 15 3.39 -12.54 24.13
N VAL A 16 3.43 -11.67 23.10
CA VAL A 16 2.47 -11.67 21.99
C VAL A 16 3.25 -11.54 20.67
N ILE A 17 2.88 -12.35 19.68
CA ILE A 17 3.27 -12.21 18.29
C ILE A 17 2.04 -12.45 17.43
N VAL A 18 1.64 -11.44 16.66
CA VAL A 18 0.52 -11.53 15.71
C VAL A 18 1.07 -11.43 14.30
N ARG A 19 0.58 -12.30 13.42
CA ARG A 19 1.02 -12.40 12.03
C ARG A 19 -0.20 -12.47 11.12
N ASP A 20 -0.02 -11.99 9.91
CA ASP A 20 -0.98 -12.24 8.83
C ASP A 20 -0.89 -13.69 8.29
N LYS A 21 -1.75 -14.01 7.33
CA LYS A 21 -1.80 -15.32 6.66
C LYS A 21 -0.50 -15.71 5.93
N ASP A 22 0.31 -14.71 5.57
CA ASP A 22 1.60 -14.90 4.89
C ASP A 22 2.77 -15.03 5.87
N GLY A 23 2.46 -14.99 7.19
CA GLY A 23 3.44 -15.10 8.26
C GLY A 23 4.18 -13.80 8.58
N ARG A 24 3.82 -12.67 7.96
CA ARG A 24 4.41 -11.36 8.22
C ARG A 24 3.83 -10.77 9.50
N LEU A 25 4.62 -10.01 10.26
CA LEU A 25 4.12 -9.29 11.43
C LEU A 25 3.00 -8.34 11.01
N HIS A 26 1.82 -8.52 11.60
CA HIS A 26 0.65 -7.69 11.30
C HIS A 26 -0.38 -7.78 12.43
N ASN A 27 -0.85 -6.62 12.89
CA ASN A 27 -1.99 -6.54 13.80
C ASN A 27 -2.76 -5.24 13.52
N PRO A 28 -4.01 -5.31 13.03
CA PRO A 28 -4.79 -4.12 12.67
C PRO A 28 -5.34 -3.34 13.88
N THR A 29 -5.26 -3.90 15.09
CA THR A 29 -5.90 -3.33 16.29
C THR A 29 -4.97 -3.10 17.47
N GLY A 30 -3.67 -3.43 17.34
CA GLY A 30 -2.71 -3.30 18.42
C GLY A 30 -1.29 -3.65 17.98
N PRO A 31 -0.37 -3.87 18.95
CA PRO A 31 1.00 -4.25 18.61
C PRO A 31 1.06 -5.64 17.98
N ALA A 32 1.87 -5.77 16.93
CA ALA A 32 2.17 -7.06 16.30
C ALA A 32 3.15 -7.90 17.15
N VAL A 33 3.99 -7.23 17.96
CA VAL A 33 4.86 -7.87 18.96
C VAL A 33 4.76 -7.11 20.26
N LYS A 34 4.61 -7.84 21.37
CA LYS A 34 4.64 -7.27 22.72
C LYS A 34 5.50 -8.15 23.62
N TYR A 35 6.38 -7.51 24.40
CA TYR A 35 7.18 -8.14 25.45
C TYR A 35 6.57 -7.88 26.82
N ARG A 36 7.07 -8.59 27.86
CA ARG A 36 6.57 -8.46 29.23
C ARG A 36 6.98 -7.17 29.93
N ASP A 37 8.03 -6.51 29.43
CA ASP A 37 8.51 -5.20 29.85
C ASP A 37 7.80 -4.03 29.14
N ASP A 38 6.65 -4.34 28.48
CA ASP A 38 5.83 -3.41 27.70
C ASP A 38 6.52 -2.85 26.44
N PHE A 39 7.68 -3.36 26.05
CA PHE A 39 8.21 -3.04 24.72
C PHE A 39 7.30 -3.60 23.63
N THR A 40 6.92 -2.74 22.68
CA THR A 40 5.96 -3.07 21.61
C THR A 40 6.52 -2.73 20.23
N VAL A 41 6.09 -3.52 19.24
CA VAL A 41 6.32 -3.23 17.83
C VAL A 41 5.00 -3.28 17.10
N TYR A 42 4.65 -2.20 16.42
CA TYR A 42 3.49 -2.14 15.53
C TYR A 42 3.94 -2.41 14.11
N ALA A 43 3.20 -3.25 13.41
CA ALA A 43 3.52 -3.63 12.05
C ALA A 43 2.26 -3.84 11.20
N TRP A 44 2.34 -3.41 9.96
CA TRP A 44 1.33 -3.60 8.93
C TRP A 44 1.92 -4.42 7.78
N HIS A 45 1.47 -5.67 7.62
CA HIS A 45 1.97 -6.63 6.63
C HIS A 45 3.51 -6.70 6.51
N GLY A 46 4.19 -6.74 7.66
CA GLY A 46 5.65 -6.82 7.75
C GLY A 46 6.37 -5.46 7.83
N THR A 47 5.73 -4.37 7.46
CA THR A 47 6.30 -3.02 7.58
C THR A 47 6.07 -2.49 9.00
N ARG A 48 7.16 -2.08 9.67
CA ARG A 48 7.04 -1.40 10.97
C ARG A 48 6.40 -0.03 10.78
N VAL A 49 5.38 0.26 11.58
CA VAL A 49 4.61 1.50 11.53
C VAL A 49 4.53 2.15 12.91
N PRO A 50 4.25 3.46 13.01
CA PRO A 50 3.95 4.14 14.26
C PRO A 50 2.71 3.55 14.97
N ALA A 51 2.70 3.58 16.31
CA ALA A 51 1.60 3.05 17.11
C ALA A 51 0.27 3.75 16.79
N ASP A 52 0.30 5.08 16.70
CA ASP A 52 -0.88 5.91 16.44
C ASP A 52 -1.55 5.59 15.09
N LEU A 53 -0.78 5.13 14.08
CA LEU A 53 -1.37 4.64 12.84
C LEU A 53 -2.31 3.47 13.09
N ILE A 54 -1.94 2.54 13.97
CA ILE A 54 -2.75 1.35 14.27
C ILE A 54 -3.85 1.65 15.30
N GLU A 55 -3.53 2.38 16.36
CA GLU A 55 -4.43 2.57 17.50
C GLU A 55 -5.56 3.56 17.18
N THR A 56 -5.25 4.66 16.52
CA THR A 56 -6.21 5.74 16.23
C THR A 56 -6.52 5.90 14.75
N GLY A 57 -5.63 5.46 13.89
CA GLY A 57 -5.64 5.79 12.47
C GLY A 57 -5.10 7.19 12.22
N TRP A 58 -4.79 7.45 10.97
CA TRP A 58 -4.34 8.77 10.50
C TRP A 58 -5.39 9.39 9.59
N ASP A 59 -5.53 10.70 9.68
CA ASP A 59 -6.24 11.48 8.68
C ASP A 59 -5.40 11.70 7.42
N THR A 60 -6.00 12.25 6.40
CA THR A 60 -5.36 12.46 5.09
C THR A 60 -4.18 13.42 5.20
N GLU A 61 -4.29 14.49 6.00
CA GLU A 61 -3.23 15.48 6.17
C GLU A 61 -1.97 14.85 6.77
N ARG A 62 -2.14 14.01 7.81
CA ARG A 62 -1.02 13.29 8.41
C ARG A 62 -0.41 12.26 7.46
N ILE A 63 -1.23 11.56 6.67
CA ILE A 63 -0.76 10.62 5.64
C ILE A 63 0.10 11.35 4.61
N LEU A 64 -0.36 12.49 4.13
CA LEU A 64 0.35 13.29 3.12
C LEU A 64 1.68 13.83 3.62
N ARG A 65 1.78 14.18 4.91
CA ARG A 65 3.02 14.67 5.54
C ARG A 65 4.02 13.58 5.91
N GLU A 66 3.65 12.30 5.82
CA GLU A 66 4.59 11.21 6.15
C GLU A 66 5.67 11.09 5.08
N SER A 67 6.92 11.31 5.50
CA SER A 67 8.08 11.27 4.60
C SER A 67 8.50 9.86 4.19
N ASN A 68 8.24 8.87 5.05
CA ASN A 68 8.55 7.48 4.74
C ASN A 68 7.48 6.90 3.81
N ALA A 69 7.85 6.66 2.55
CA ALA A 69 6.95 6.18 1.50
C ALA A 69 6.27 4.84 1.86
N GLU A 70 6.97 3.92 2.55
CA GLU A 70 6.39 2.64 2.96
C GLU A 70 5.38 2.80 4.09
N VAL A 71 5.65 3.66 5.07
CA VAL A 71 4.70 3.97 6.15
C VAL A 71 3.47 4.66 5.57
N ARG A 72 3.66 5.63 4.67
CA ARG A 72 2.57 6.30 3.96
C ARG A 72 1.71 5.32 3.17
N ARG A 73 2.33 4.40 2.43
CA ARG A 73 1.60 3.32 1.73
C ARG A 73 0.75 2.50 2.70
N CYS A 74 1.32 2.08 3.84
CA CYS A 74 0.57 1.35 4.87
C CYS A 74 -0.61 2.15 5.44
N ALA A 75 -0.44 3.46 5.61
CA ALA A 75 -1.49 4.34 6.11
C ALA A 75 -2.65 4.47 5.11
N ILE A 76 -2.36 4.64 3.82
CA ILE A 76 -3.37 4.66 2.75
C ILE A 76 -4.09 3.30 2.67
N GLU A 77 -3.34 2.20 2.71
CA GLU A 77 -3.90 0.85 2.67
C GLU A 77 -4.85 0.59 3.86
N ARG A 78 -4.47 1.05 5.07
CA ARG A 78 -5.31 0.95 6.26
C ARG A 78 -6.57 1.80 6.17
N MET A 79 -6.49 3.00 5.62
CA MET A 79 -7.64 3.88 5.37
C MET A 79 -8.53 3.31 4.26
N GLY A 80 -7.93 2.70 3.25
CA GLY A 80 -8.57 2.27 2.01
C GLY A 80 -8.51 3.33 0.91
N TRP A 81 -8.16 2.89 -0.30
CA TRP A 81 -7.96 3.79 -1.44
C TRP A 81 -9.22 4.61 -1.79
N ASP A 82 -10.40 4.01 -1.72
CA ASP A 82 -11.66 4.70 -2.06
C ASP A 82 -11.92 5.87 -1.09
N GLN A 83 -11.69 5.65 0.20
CA GLN A 83 -11.81 6.70 1.22
C GLN A 83 -10.71 7.75 1.06
N PHE A 84 -9.47 7.32 0.86
CA PHE A 84 -8.34 8.24 0.68
C PHE A 84 -8.55 9.17 -0.51
N ILE A 85 -8.94 8.65 -1.68
CA ILE A 85 -9.26 9.44 -2.88
C ILE A 85 -10.36 10.46 -2.59
N THR A 86 -11.44 10.02 -1.93
CA THR A 86 -12.57 10.89 -1.63
C THR A 86 -12.18 12.04 -0.69
N VAL A 87 -11.47 11.73 0.40
CA VAL A 87 -11.13 12.72 1.44
C VAL A 87 -10.00 13.65 0.99
N SER A 88 -9.02 13.14 0.22
CA SER A 88 -7.93 13.96 -0.32
C SER A 88 -8.35 14.88 -1.48
N GLY A 89 -9.56 14.68 -2.00
CA GLY A 89 -10.05 15.49 -3.13
C GLY A 89 -9.39 15.18 -4.46
N MET A 90 -8.75 14.00 -4.61
CA MET A 90 -8.16 13.57 -5.88
C MET A 90 -9.21 13.56 -6.99
N GLN A 91 -8.86 14.12 -8.13
CA GLN A 91 -9.76 14.20 -9.28
C GLN A 91 -9.48 13.07 -10.26
N GLN A 92 -10.54 12.36 -10.65
CA GLN A 92 -10.40 11.31 -11.67
C GLN A 92 -10.12 11.92 -13.05
N VAL A 93 -9.14 11.36 -13.73
CA VAL A 93 -8.75 11.73 -15.10
C VAL A 93 -9.50 10.83 -16.07
N GLY A 94 -10.40 11.40 -16.84
CA GLY A 94 -11.21 10.63 -17.78
C GLY A 94 -12.22 9.68 -17.11
N VAL A 95 -12.37 8.49 -17.66
CA VAL A 95 -13.29 7.45 -17.16
C VAL A 95 -12.53 6.20 -16.78
N SER A 96 -13.07 5.43 -15.84
CA SER A 96 -12.58 4.08 -15.56
C SER A 96 -12.79 3.18 -16.77
N VAL A 97 -11.85 2.28 -17.00
CA VAL A 97 -11.91 1.30 -18.09
C VAL A 97 -11.73 -0.12 -17.55
N PRO A 98 -12.33 -1.15 -18.16
CA PRO A 98 -12.08 -2.53 -17.78
C PRO A 98 -10.60 -2.86 -17.83
N ASP A 99 -10.10 -3.58 -16.80
CA ASP A 99 -8.71 -4.03 -16.74
C ASP A 99 -8.57 -5.34 -17.54
N PRO A 100 -7.90 -5.33 -18.70
CA PRO A 100 -7.79 -6.51 -19.55
C PRO A 100 -7.23 -7.72 -18.80
N GLY A 101 -7.92 -8.86 -18.91
CA GLY A 101 -7.53 -10.11 -18.26
C GLY A 101 -7.73 -10.15 -16.74
N ASN A 102 -8.40 -9.15 -16.14
CA ASN A 102 -8.63 -9.06 -14.70
C ASN A 102 -10.13 -9.12 -14.31
N GLY A 103 -10.97 -9.76 -15.13
CA GLY A 103 -12.39 -9.98 -14.84
C GLY A 103 -13.21 -8.68 -14.73
N PRO A 104 -13.99 -8.48 -13.63
CA PRO A 104 -14.87 -7.32 -13.50
C PRO A 104 -14.17 -6.06 -12.98
N TYR A 105 -12.86 -6.09 -12.78
CA TYR A 105 -12.10 -4.98 -12.20
C TYR A 105 -11.75 -3.93 -13.26
N GLU A 106 -11.57 -2.70 -12.79
CA GLU A 106 -11.32 -1.55 -13.62
C GLU A 106 -9.99 -0.89 -13.27
N LEU A 107 -9.45 -0.15 -14.23
CA LEU A 107 -8.35 0.79 -14.07
C LEU A 107 -8.92 2.20 -14.05
N ALA A 108 -8.40 3.05 -13.17
CA ALA A 108 -8.75 4.46 -13.10
C ALA A 108 -7.51 5.32 -12.84
N LEU A 109 -7.42 6.47 -13.49
CA LEU A 109 -6.36 7.46 -13.24
C LEU A 109 -6.89 8.59 -12.37
N TYR A 110 -6.03 9.08 -11.48
CA TYR A 110 -6.32 10.21 -10.61
C TYR A 110 -5.16 11.20 -10.61
N ASP A 111 -5.47 12.48 -10.66
CA ASP A 111 -4.50 13.52 -10.39
C ASP A 111 -4.15 13.52 -8.90
N LEU A 112 -2.86 13.72 -8.60
CA LEU A 112 -2.40 13.87 -7.23
C LEU A 112 -2.89 15.20 -6.65
N PRO A 113 -3.24 15.25 -5.34
CA PRO A 113 -3.39 16.52 -4.65
C PRO A 113 -2.10 17.34 -4.70
N ASP A 114 -2.22 18.68 -4.63
CA ASP A 114 -1.08 19.57 -4.73
C ASP A 114 0.04 19.23 -3.74
N ASP A 115 -0.32 18.92 -2.48
CA ASP A 115 0.62 18.51 -1.42
C ASP A 115 1.40 17.23 -1.72
N LEU A 116 0.89 16.36 -2.59
CA LEU A 116 1.59 15.15 -3.05
C LEU A 116 2.33 15.39 -4.36
N SER A 117 1.85 16.27 -5.21
CA SER A 117 2.49 16.60 -6.49
C SER A 117 3.88 17.18 -6.27
N ASP A 118 4.06 17.99 -5.23
CA ASP A 118 5.34 18.60 -4.86
C ASP A 118 6.42 17.60 -4.42
N MET A 119 6.04 16.34 -4.17
CA MET A 119 6.98 15.26 -3.81
C MET A 119 7.63 14.59 -5.02
N PHE A 120 7.18 14.88 -6.21
CA PHE A 120 7.69 14.33 -7.46
C PHE A 120 8.39 15.41 -8.27
N GLU A 121 9.56 15.09 -8.82
CA GLU A 121 10.31 16.01 -9.70
C GLU A 121 9.58 16.29 -11.02
N GLU A 122 8.74 15.33 -11.45
CA GLU A 122 7.93 15.43 -12.66
C GLU A 122 6.45 15.23 -12.32
N SER A 123 5.58 15.73 -13.20
CA SER A 123 4.14 15.50 -13.07
C SER A 123 3.83 14.01 -12.98
N ALA A 124 3.07 13.61 -11.98
CA ALA A 124 2.72 12.23 -11.72
C ALA A 124 1.20 12.07 -11.47
N ARG A 125 0.70 10.86 -11.71
CA ARG A 125 -0.67 10.44 -11.45
C ARG A 125 -0.70 9.16 -10.66
N ILE A 126 -1.85 8.84 -10.09
CA ILE A 126 -2.10 7.53 -9.48
C ILE A 126 -2.96 6.70 -10.42
N LEU A 127 -2.44 5.56 -10.83
CA LEU A 127 -3.22 4.50 -11.47
C LEU A 127 -3.79 3.59 -10.37
N LEU A 128 -5.08 3.66 -10.14
CA LEU A 128 -5.79 2.75 -9.24
C LEU A 128 -6.12 1.46 -9.99
N CYS A 129 -5.67 0.34 -9.44
CA CYS A 129 -5.91 -0.98 -10.02
C CYS A 129 -6.16 -2.01 -8.92
N THR A 130 -6.74 -3.15 -9.30
CA THR A 130 -6.95 -4.30 -8.41
C THR A 130 -5.98 -5.41 -8.76
N ASN A 131 -5.43 -6.10 -7.77
CA ASN A 131 -4.51 -7.22 -8.00
C ASN A 131 -5.17 -8.31 -8.86
N GLY A 132 -4.45 -8.76 -9.89
CA GLY A 132 -4.89 -9.86 -10.77
C GLY A 132 -5.01 -11.19 -10.04
N SER A 133 -4.20 -11.41 -9.00
CA SER A 133 -4.23 -12.63 -8.19
C SER A 133 -5.07 -12.43 -6.92
N PRO A 134 -5.97 -13.36 -6.60
CA PRO A 134 -6.69 -13.34 -5.33
C PRO A 134 -5.73 -13.71 -4.19
N GLU A 135 -5.99 -13.14 -3.05
CA GLU A 135 -5.42 -13.57 -1.78
C GLU A 135 -5.98 -14.94 -1.36
N ARG A 136 -5.37 -15.56 -0.32
CA ARG A 136 -5.82 -16.86 0.18
C ARG A 136 -7.27 -16.91 0.67
N ASP A 137 -7.81 -15.75 1.10
CA ASP A 137 -9.21 -15.59 1.52
C ASP A 137 -10.15 -15.23 0.37
N GLY A 138 -9.63 -15.18 -0.87
CA GLY A 138 -10.37 -14.79 -2.07
C GLY A 138 -10.52 -13.30 -2.29
N SER A 139 -10.11 -12.45 -1.34
CA SER A 139 -10.09 -11.00 -1.51
C SER A 139 -9.02 -10.57 -2.53
N ARG A 140 -9.14 -9.35 -3.05
CA ARG A 140 -8.13 -8.76 -3.93
C ARG A 140 -7.82 -7.35 -3.44
N HIS A 141 -6.54 -7.06 -3.31
CA HIS A 141 -6.08 -5.74 -2.89
C HIS A 141 -6.18 -4.73 -4.05
N LYS A 142 -6.58 -3.51 -3.69
CA LYS A 142 -6.44 -2.34 -4.55
C LYS A 142 -5.07 -1.71 -4.34
N PHE A 143 -4.45 -1.26 -5.42
CA PHE A 143 -3.17 -0.56 -5.43
C PHE A 143 -3.31 0.76 -6.16
N GLY A 144 -2.67 1.79 -5.60
CA GLY A 144 -2.42 3.04 -6.31
C GLY A 144 -0.96 3.06 -6.73
N LEU A 145 -0.71 2.98 -8.01
CA LEU A 145 0.62 2.97 -8.61
C LEU A 145 0.92 4.35 -9.20
N VAL A 146 2.10 4.88 -8.88
CA VAL A 146 2.54 6.16 -9.46
C VAL A 146 2.91 5.95 -10.93
N VAL A 147 2.36 6.77 -11.78
CA VAL A 147 2.60 6.77 -13.23
C VAL A 147 2.91 8.20 -13.71
N PRO A 148 3.62 8.38 -14.84
CA PRO A 148 3.86 9.69 -15.41
C PRO A 148 2.55 10.46 -15.66
N GLY A 149 2.56 11.76 -15.36
CA GLY A 149 1.36 12.62 -15.41
C GLY A 149 0.85 12.91 -16.83
N HIS A 150 1.59 12.52 -17.88
CA HIS A 150 1.15 12.69 -19.25
C HIS A 150 0.09 11.64 -19.69
N HIS A 151 -0.02 10.51 -18.97
CA HIS A 151 -1.01 9.48 -19.31
C HIS A 151 -2.43 9.95 -19.04
N VAL A 152 -3.29 9.89 -20.03
CA VAL A 152 -4.73 10.19 -19.95
C VAL A 152 -5.60 8.94 -20.14
N ASP A 153 -5.04 7.86 -20.64
CA ASP A 153 -5.67 6.55 -20.80
C ASP A 153 -5.12 5.59 -19.72
N PRO A 154 -5.97 5.05 -18.83
CA PRO A 154 -5.53 4.10 -17.81
C PRO A 154 -4.86 2.85 -18.37
N ILE A 155 -5.23 2.39 -19.58
CA ILE A 155 -4.60 1.24 -20.21
C ILE A 155 -3.17 1.58 -20.70
N GLU A 156 -2.95 2.77 -21.23
CA GLU A 156 -1.60 3.22 -21.60
C GLU A 156 -0.70 3.32 -20.37
N ALA A 157 -1.20 3.88 -19.29
CA ALA A 157 -0.48 3.96 -18.02
C ALA A 157 -0.13 2.57 -17.46
N ALA A 158 -1.09 1.65 -17.48
CA ALA A 158 -0.84 0.27 -17.06
C ALA A 158 0.17 -0.45 -17.95
N ALA A 159 0.06 -0.31 -19.27
CA ALA A 159 0.97 -0.91 -20.24
C ALA A 159 2.41 -0.41 -20.04
N ASP A 160 2.58 0.88 -19.78
CA ASP A 160 3.89 1.50 -19.54
C ASP A 160 4.58 0.89 -18.30
N LEU A 161 3.84 0.67 -17.20
CA LEU A 161 4.36 -0.01 -16.01
C LEU A 161 4.89 -1.43 -16.27
N TYR A 162 4.31 -2.12 -17.25
CA TYR A 162 4.77 -3.45 -17.68
C TYR A 162 5.80 -3.41 -18.80
N GLY A 163 6.12 -2.24 -19.34
CA GLY A 163 7.03 -2.10 -20.46
C GLY A 163 6.52 -2.74 -21.76
N VAL A 164 5.20 -2.78 -21.96
CA VAL A 164 4.56 -3.37 -23.13
C VAL A 164 3.75 -2.33 -23.91
N PRO A 165 3.55 -2.50 -25.24
CA PRO A 165 2.65 -1.63 -25.98
C PRO A 165 1.20 -1.74 -25.47
N ALA A 166 0.47 -0.62 -25.43
CA ALA A 166 -0.94 -0.60 -25.00
C ALA A 166 -1.84 -1.56 -25.83
N ALA A 167 -1.53 -1.75 -27.11
CA ALA A 167 -2.24 -2.71 -27.95
C ALA A 167 -2.06 -4.16 -27.47
N ALA A 168 -0.87 -4.51 -26.98
CA ALA A 168 -0.61 -5.83 -26.41
C ALA A 168 -1.29 -5.98 -25.04
N TYR A 169 -1.25 -4.93 -24.21
CA TYR A 169 -1.94 -4.94 -22.90
C TYR A 169 -3.46 -5.14 -23.07
N ARG A 170 -4.10 -4.50 -24.05
CA ARG A 170 -5.53 -4.68 -24.36
C ARG A 170 -5.92 -6.12 -24.73
N GLN A 171 -4.98 -6.94 -25.16
CA GLN A 171 -5.21 -8.34 -25.57
C GLN A 171 -4.96 -9.35 -24.45
N LEU A 172 -4.67 -8.91 -23.23
CA LEU A 172 -4.48 -9.81 -22.11
C LEU A 172 -5.78 -10.53 -21.76
N GLU A 173 -5.75 -11.85 -21.79
CA GLU A 173 -6.88 -12.71 -21.39
C GLU A 173 -6.85 -13.03 -19.90
N VAL A 174 -5.67 -13.12 -19.31
CA VAL A 174 -5.45 -13.39 -17.89
C VAL A 174 -4.32 -12.53 -17.36
N ARG A 175 -4.59 -11.83 -16.26
CA ARG A 175 -3.61 -11.07 -15.50
C ARG A 175 -3.43 -11.70 -14.11
N ARG A 176 -2.19 -11.94 -13.71
CA ARG A 176 -1.81 -12.49 -12.40
C ARG A 176 -0.68 -11.68 -11.78
#